data_36c6f216638881e5f5f422231cca9444
#
_entry.id   36c6f216638881e5f5f422231cca9444
#
_cell.length_a   1.000
_cell.length_b   1.000
_cell.length_c   1.000
_cell.angle_alpha   90.00
_cell.angle_beta   90.00
_cell.angle_gamma   90.00
#
_symmetry.space_group_name_H-M   'P 1'
#
loop_
_entity.id
_entity.type
_entity.pdbx_description
1 polymer ?
#
loop_
_entity_poly.entity_id
_entity_poly.type
_entity_poly.pdbx_seq_one_letter_code
_entity_poly.pdbx_strand_id
1 'polypeptide(L)'
;MGNPTGFINVGRALPTERKAGERLSDWLEVYEEIPLKAVEKQASRCMDCGVPFCQSAKSEFAPAVAGCPVNNVIPEWNDLIYRGRWKDAIELLHKTNNFPEFTGRVCPAPCEGACVLGINADPVAIKLHEKEIIDHAFKEGWVVAQPPSARTGKNVAVIGSGPAGLAAAAQLNKAGHMVTVYERADRIGGLLMYG
;
A
#
# COMPACT_ATOMS: atom_id res chain seq x y z
N MET A 1 15.26 3.33 12.11
CA MET A 1 16.08 3.96 11.05
C MET A 1 16.76 2.86 10.25
N GLY A 2 16.52 2.80 8.95
CA GLY A 2 17.13 1.83 8.04
C GLY A 2 18.64 2.00 7.93
N ASN A 3 19.20 1.80 6.75
CA ASN A 3 20.62 2.02 6.50
C ASN A 3 20.88 3.54 6.31
N PRO A 4 21.70 4.20 7.15
CA PRO A 4 21.96 5.66 7.04
C PRO A 4 22.55 6.09 5.70
N THR A 5 23.18 5.18 4.96
CA THR A 5 23.79 5.44 3.65
C THR A 5 23.10 4.67 2.50
N GLY A 6 21.97 4.03 2.76
CA GLY A 6 21.28 3.21 1.78
C GLY A 6 20.90 4.00 0.52
N PHE A 7 20.41 5.22 0.69
CA PHE A 7 20.05 6.11 -0.42
C PHE A 7 21.23 6.58 -1.27
N ILE A 8 22.46 6.52 -0.74
CA ILE A 8 23.70 6.84 -1.47
C ILE A 8 24.20 5.60 -2.22
N ASN A 9 24.21 4.45 -1.52
CA ASN A 9 24.89 3.24 -1.97
C ASN A 9 24.04 2.33 -2.86
N VAL A 10 22.71 2.54 -2.85
CA VAL A 10 21.74 1.71 -3.58
C VAL A 10 21.00 2.56 -4.60
N GLY A 11 21.18 2.27 -5.88
CA GLY A 11 20.38 2.88 -6.95
C GLY A 11 18.93 2.40 -6.91
N ARG A 12 17.99 3.23 -7.38
CA ARG A 12 16.60 2.80 -7.55
C ARG A 12 16.52 1.69 -8.58
N ALA A 13 15.82 0.62 -8.24
CA ALA A 13 15.49 -0.47 -9.16
C ALA A 13 14.01 -0.81 -9.03
N LEU A 14 13.38 -1.05 -10.17
CA LEU A 14 11.99 -1.50 -10.29
C LEU A 14 12.00 -2.87 -10.98
N PRO A 15 10.95 -3.68 -10.79
CA PRO A 15 10.81 -4.92 -11.55
C PRO A 15 10.75 -4.63 -13.05
N THR A 16 11.29 -5.53 -13.85
CA THR A 16 11.22 -5.47 -15.31
C THR A 16 9.82 -5.80 -15.80
N GLU A 17 9.42 -5.22 -16.92
CA GLU A 17 8.19 -5.61 -17.59
C GLU A 17 8.39 -6.91 -18.36
N ARG A 18 7.41 -7.80 -18.31
CA ARG A 18 7.32 -8.97 -19.19
C ARG A 18 7.23 -8.49 -20.65
N LYS A 19 7.81 -9.25 -21.57
CA LYS A 19 7.80 -8.89 -23.00
C LYS A 19 6.38 -8.69 -23.53
N ALA A 20 6.16 -7.66 -24.31
CA ALA A 20 4.84 -7.31 -24.84
C ALA A 20 4.15 -8.48 -25.56
N GLY A 21 4.92 -9.25 -26.37
CA GLY A 21 4.39 -10.43 -27.08
C GLY A 21 3.87 -11.53 -26.15
N GLU A 22 4.51 -11.74 -25.02
CA GLU A 22 4.08 -12.72 -24.02
C GLU A 22 2.78 -12.28 -23.31
N ARG A 23 2.67 -10.98 -23.02
CA ARG A 23 1.49 -10.39 -22.35
C ARG A 23 0.22 -10.44 -23.19
N LEU A 24 0.32 -10.62 -24.52
CA LEU A 24 -0.86 -10.74 -25.38
C LEU A 24 -1.57 -12.10 -25.25
N SER A 25 -0.92 -13.11 -24.67
CA SER A 25 -1.44 -14.47 -24.57
C SER A 25 -2.10 -14.79 -23.23
N ASP A 26 -2.02 -13.87 -22.25
CA ASP A 26 -2.54 -14.11 -20.90
C ASP A 26 -3.04 -12.81 -20.22
N TRP A 27 -3.55 -12.94 -18.99
CA TRP A 27 -4.02 -11.86 -18.12
C TRP A 27 -3.20 -11.77 -16.83
N LEU A 28 -1.94 -12.23 -16.88
CA LEU A 28 -1.05 -12.20 -15.73
C LEU A 28 -0.47 -10.80 -15.50
N GLU A 29 0.23 -10.64 -14.39
CA GLU A 29 0.92 -9.39 -14.03
C GLU A 29 1.82 -8.88 -15.18
N VAL A 30 1.85 -7.57 -15.34
CA VAL A 30 2.71 -6.90 -16.35
C VAL A 30 4.18 -7.02 -15.98
N TYR A 31 4.49 -6.95 -14.70
CA TYR A 31 5.85 -6.96 -14.17
C TYR A 31 6.29 -8.36 -13.75
N GLU A 32 7.58 -8.63 -13.90
CA GLU A 32 8.21 -9.84 -13.36
C GLU A 32 8.27 -9.78 -11.83
N GLU A 33 8.31 -10.96 -11.19
CA GLU A 33 8.51 -11.04 -9.75
C GLU A 33 9.91 -10.54 -9.38
N ILE A 34 9.99 -9.77 -8.31
CA ILE A 34 11.26 -9.30 -7.74
C ILE A 34 11.60 -10.10 -6.48
N PRO A 35 12.84 -10.58 -6.31
CA PRO A 35 13.23 -11.29 -5.11
C PRO A 35 13.09 -10.41 -3.85
N LEU A 36 12.54 -10.96 -2.75
CA LEU A 36 12.35 -10.22 -1.49
C LEU A 36 13.61 -9.51 -1.01
N LYS A 37 14.78 -10.16 -1.15
CA LYS A 37 16.06 -9.52 -0.81
C LYS A 37 16.41 -8.28 -1.63
N ALA A 38 15.93 -8.22 -2.87
CA ALA A 38 16.06 -7.01 -3.67
C ALA A 38 15.12 -5.91 -3.18
N VAL A 39 13.89 -6.25 -2.75
CA VAL A 39 12.95 -5.31 -2.14
C VAL A 39 13.48 -4.79 -0.82
N GLU A 40 14.01 -5.64 0.05
CA GLU A 40 14.68 -5.24 1.30
C GLU A 40 15.81 -4.25 1.04
N LYS A 41 16.63 -4.51 0.00
CA LYS A 41 17.69 -3.60 -0.43
C LYS A 41 17.12 -2.26 -0.93
N GLN A 42 16.02 -2.26 -1.69
CA GLN A 42 15.36 -1.03 -2.14
C GLN A 42 14.78 -0.25 -0.96
N ALA A 43 14.19 -0.91 0.03
CA ALA A 43 13.64 -0.28 1.23
C ALA A 43 14.72 0.46 2.06
N SER A 44 15.99 0.00 2.02
CA SER A 44 17.12 0.68 2.67
C SER A 44 17.38 2.11 2.14
N ARG A 45 16.80 2.47 0.99
CA ARG A 45 16.92 3.82 0.41
C ARG A 45 16.11 4.87 1.17
N CYS A 46 15.19 4.47 2.04
CA CYS A 46 14.43 5.39 2.85
C CYS A 46 15.33 6.09 3.86
N MET A 47 15.33 7.43 3.84
CA MET A 47 16.15 8.26 4.74
C MET A 47 15.54 8.39 6.14
N ASP A 48 14.31 7.88 6.37
CA ASP A 48 13.58 8.03 7.62
C ASP A 48 13.50 9.52 8.07
N CYS A 49 12.93 10.35 7.19
CA CYS A 49 12.86 11.79 7.41
C CYS A 49 12.05 12.13 8.66
N GLY A 50 12.54 13.03 9.51
CA GLY A 50 11.82 13.50 10.70
C GLY A 50 10.50 14.21 10.37
N VAL A 51 10.40 14.80 9.16
CA VAL A 51 9.14 15.31 8.57
C VAL A 51 8.96 14.60 7.23
N PRO A 52 8.26 13.45 7.19
CA PRO A 52 8.13 12.66 5.99
C PRO A 52 7.03 13.20 5.06
N PHE A 53 7.40 14.03 4.08
CA PHE A 53 6.45 14.57 3.09
C PHE A 53 5.73 13.47 2.29
N CYS A 54 6.35 12.30 2.11
CA CYS A 54 5.70 11.15 1.50
C CYS A 54 4.45 10.68 2.26
N GLN A 55 4.44 10.83 3.58
CA GLN A 55 3.32 10.47 4.46
C GLN A 55 2.32 11.61 4.62
N SER A 56 2.77 12.86 4.61
CA SER A 56 1.94 14.02 4.92
C SER A 56 1.17 14.49 3.69
N ALA A 57 -0.15 14.41 3.74
CA ALA A 57 -1.03 14.89 2.68
C ALA A 57 -1.34 16.40 2.74
N LYS A 58 -0.92 17.12 3.79
CA LYS A 58 -1.23 18.53 3.99
C LYS A 58 -0.01 19.32 4.45
N SER A 59 0.24 20.43 3.78
CA SER A 59 1.16 21.46 4.23
C SER A 59 0.40 22.78 4.28
N GLU A 60 0.57 23.55 5.35
CA GLU A 60 0.03 24.92 5.46
C GLU A 60 0.61 25.85 4.38
N PHE A 61 1.79 25.51 3.85
CA PHE A 61 2.49 26.28 2.82
C PHE A 61 2.19 25.83 1.39
N ALA A 62 1.54 24.68 1.21
CA ALA A 62 1.13 24.17 -0.09
C ALA A 62 -0.29 23.59 0.00
N PRO A 63 -1.29 24.29 -0.54
CA PRO A 63 -2.67 23.78 -0.55
C PRO A 63 -2.84 22.56 -1.45
N ALA A 64 -1.84 22.24 -2.28
CA ALA A 64 -1.82 20.99 -3.05
C ALA A 64 -1.49 19.80 -2.14
N VAL A 65 -2.28 18.74 -2.26
CA VAL A 65 -2.05 17.48 -1.56
C VAL A 65 -0.70 16.91 -1.99
N ALA A 66 0.28 16.95 -1.11
CA ALA A 66 1.56 16.27 -1.30
C ALA A 66 1.59 14.99 -0.46
N GLY A 67 2.16 13.93 -0.98
CA GLY A 67 2.27 12.67 -0.26
C GLY A 67 1.02 11.79 -0.27
N CYS A 68 0.97 10.83 0.64
CA CYS A 68 -0.09 9.82 0.70
C CYS A 68 -1.39 10.40 1.27
N PRO A 69 -2.52 10.36 0.53
CA PRO A 69 -3.79 10.92 1.00
C PRO A 69 -4.43 10.14 2.16
N VAL A 70 -4.02 8.88 2.37
CA VAL A 70 -4.46 8.06 3.52
C VAL A 70 -3.44 8.05 4.66
N ASN A 71 -2.38 8.86 4.56
CA ASN A 71 -1.32 9.00 5.55
C ASN A 71 -0.65 7.67 5.92
N ASN A 72 -0.33 6.86 4.93
CA ASN A 72 0.44 5.63 5.13
C ASN A 72 1.75 5.91 5.86
N VAL A 73 2.08 5.08 6.84
CA VAL A 73 3.26 5.22 7.70
C VAL A 73 4.49 4.68 6.97
N ILE A 74 4.90 5.40 5.92
CA ILE A 74 5.85 4.94 4.89
C ILE A 74 7.27 4.71 5.42
N PRO A 75 7.88 5.62 6.20
CA PRO A 75 9.24 5.40 6.70
C PRO A 75 9.35 4.15 7.55
N GLU A 76 8.39 3.93 8.44
CA GLU A 76 8.40 2.81 9.38
C GLU A 76 8.26 1.47 8.67
N TRP A 77 7.36 1.35 7.67
CA TRP A 77 7.27 0.08 6.95
C TRP A 77 8.53 -0.20 6.10
N ASN A 78 9.17 0.86 5.55
CA ASN A 78 10.43 0.70 4.83
C ASN A 78 11.53 0.16 5.76
N ASP A 79 11.61 0.65 7.01
CA ASP A 79 12.54 0.11 8.00
C ASP A 79 12.22 -1.37 8.34
N LEU A 80 10.94 -1.69 8.49
CA LEU A 80 10.49 -3.07 8.74
C LEU A 80 10.86 -4.02 7.59
N ILE A 81 10.61 -3.63 6.34
CA ILE A 81 11.01 -4.41 5.15
C ILE A 81 12.54 -4.58 5.12
N TYR A 82 13.28 -3.50 5.27
CA TYR A 82 14.74 -3.54 5.29
C TYR A 82 15.29 -4.53 6.31
N ARG A 83 14.63 -4.67 7.47
CA ARG A 83 15.00 -5.62 8.52
C ARG A 83 14.42 -7.02 8.32
N GLY A 84 13.71 -7.28 7.23
CA GLY A 84 13.04 -8.56 6.97
C GLY A 84 11.83 -8.83 7.86
N ARG A 85 11.27 -7.79 8.51
CA ARG A 85 10.09 -7.87 9.39
C ARG A 85 8.79 -7.69 8.61
N TRP A 86 8.57 -8.53 7.63
CA TRP A 86 7.46 -8.43 6.68
C TRP A 86 6.07 -8.50 7.32
N LYS A 87 5.92 -9.35 8.35
CA LYS A 87 4.65 -9.48 9.07
C LYS A 87 4.30 -8.20 9.81
N ASP A 88 5.26 -7.56 10.44
CA ASP A 88 5.02 -6.27 11.10
C ASP A 88 4.73 -5.16 10.07
N ALA A 89 5.35 -5.24 8.90
CA ALA A 89 5.11 -4.30 7.81
C ALA A 89 3.66 -4.36 7.30
N ILE A 90 3.08 -5.56 7.09
CA ILE A 90 1.67 -5.68 6.69
C ILE A 90 0.71 -5.25 7.81
N GLU A 91 1.01 -5.56 9.06
CA GLU A 91 0.19 -5.10 10.19
C GLU A 91 0.17 -3.57 10.27
N LEU A 92 1.31 -2.92 10.00
CA LEU A 92 1.40 -1.47 9.96
C LEU A 92 0.66 -0.88 8.75
N LEU A 93 0.84 -1.45 7.56
CA LEU A 93 0.19 -1.00 6.33
C LEU A 93 -1.34 -1.07 6.43
N HIS A 94 -1.88 -2.14 6.98
CA HIS A 94 -3.32 -2.32 7.17
C HIS A 94 -3.96 -1.38 8.21
N LYS A 95 -3.18 -0.58 8.95
CA LYS A 95 -3.73 0.45 9.83
C LYS A 95 -4.33 1.62 9.05
N THR A 96 -3.78 1.92 7.90
CA THR A 96 -4.15 3.09 7.09
C THR A 96 -4.71 2.72 5.72
N ASN A 97 -4.33 1.56 5.16
CA ASN A 97 -4.74 1.11 3.83
C ASN A 97 -5.44 -0.25 3.89
N ASN A 98 -6.69 -0.31 3.42
CA ASN A 98 -7.47 -1.56 3.42
C ASN A 98 -7.19 -2.45 2.20
N PHE A 99 -6.67 -1.89 1.10
CA PHE A 99 -6.50 -2.59 -0.18
C PHE A 99 -5.13 -2.33 -0.83
N PRO A 100 -4.03 -2.67 -0.14
CA PRO A 100 -2.69 -2.44 -0.70
C PRO A 100 -2.43 -3.22 -1.99
N GLU A 101 -3.12 -4.35 -2.20
CA GLU A 101 -3.06 -5.15 -3.43
C GLU A 101 -3.52 -4.39 -4.67
N PHE A 102 -4.47 -3.45 -4.51
CA PHE A 102 -4.91 -2.57 -5.59
C PHE A 102 -4.09 -1.29 -5.65
N THR A 103 -3.92 -0.60 -4.53
CA THR A 103 -3.19 0.68 -4.50
C THR A 103 -1.73 0.51 -4.86
N GLY A 104 -1.08 -0.58 -4.47
CA GLY A 104 0.28 -0.92 -4.88
C GLY A 104 0.45 -1.10 -6.40
N ARG A 105 -0.66 -1.29 -7.15
CA ARG A 105 -0.66 -1.45 -8.61
C ARG A 105 -1.15 -0.20 -9.34
N VAL A 106 -2.29 0.36 -8.94
CA VAL A 106 -2.99 1.40 -9.72
C VAL A 106 -2.82 2.82 -9.17
N CYS A 107 -2.32 3.00 -7.94
CA CYS A 107 -2.10 4.32 -7.37
C CYS A 107 -1.05 5.10 -8.19
N PRO A 108 -1.29 6.41 -8.49
CA PRO A 108 -0.31 7.25 -9.15
C PRO A 108 0.91 7.60 -8.27
N ALA A 109 0.92 7.13 -7.04
CA ALA A 109 2.00 7.27 -6.06
C ALA A 109 2.46 8.74 -5.82
N PRO A 110 1.56 9.65 -5.41
CA PRO A 110 1.97 11.03 -5.08
C PRO A 110 2.99 11.07 -3.93
N CYS A 111 3.05 10.03 -3.12
CA CYS A 111 4.07 9.85 -2.08
C CYS A 111 5.50 9.74 -2.65
N GLU A 112 5.69 9.13 -3.83
CA GLU A 112 7.00 9.09 -4.49
C GLU A 112 7.39 10.47 -5.01
N GLY A 113 6.44 11.23 -5.58
CA GLY A 113 6.66 12.62 -6.00
C GLY A 113 6.97 13.56 -4.83
N ALA A 114 6.46 13.27 -3.64
CA ALA A 114 6.71 14.02 -2.42
C ALA A 114 7.92 13.53 -1.62
N CYS A 115 8.57 12.45 -2.06
CA CYS A 115 9.73 11.90 -1.37
C CYS A 115 10.90 12.90 -1.40
N VAL A 116 11.40 13.29 -0.22
CA VAL A 116 12.49 14.27 -0.09
C VAL A 116 13.76 13.84 -0.84
N LEU A 117 14.01 12.53 -0.92
CA LEU A 117 15.12 12.00 -1.72
C LEU A 117 15.01 12.39 -3.20
N GLY A 118 13.78 12.57 -3.71
CA GLY A 118 13.50 12.97 -5.09
C GLY A 118 14.00 14.37 -5.48
N ILE A 119 14.47 15.17 -4.52
CA ILE A 119 15.03 16.50 -4.80
C ILE A 119 16.37 16.40 -5.55
N ASN A 120 17.20 15.42 -5.24
CA ASN A 120 18.55 15.28 -5.78
C ASN A 120 18.95 13.85 -6.21
N ALA A 121 18.03 12.90 -6.08
CA ALA A 121 18.21 11.50 -6.52
C ALA A 121 16.84 10.91 -6.89
N ASP A 122 16.81 9.68 -7.40
CA ASP A 122 15.54 8.97 -7.62
C ASP A 122 14.82 8.73 -6.28
N PRO A 123 13.49 8.99 -6.20
CA PRO A 123 12.73 8.74 -5.00
C PRO A 123 12.72 7.27 -4.59
N VAL A 124 12.35 6.98 -3.35
CA VAL A 124 12.10 5.62 -2.88
C VAL A 124 10.95 4.99 -3.68
N ALA A 125 11.07 3.72 -4.04
CA ALA A 125 10.04 2.97 -4.79
C ALA A 125 8.89 2.54 -3.85
N ILE A 126 8.16 3.52 -3.31
CA ILE A 126 7.18 3.34 -2.23
C ILE A 126 6.03 2.42 -2.68
N LYS A 127 5.49 2.65 -3.88
CA LYS A 127 4.41 1.84 -4.44
C LYS A 127 4.81 0.37 -4.64
N LEU A 128 6.05 0.14 -5.06
CA LEU A 128 6.60 -1.22 -5.16
C LEU A 128 6.63 -1.89 -3.79
N HIS A 129 7.11 -1.20 -2.76
CA HIS A 129 7.17 -1.76 -1.41
C HIS A 129 5.78 -2.11 -0.88
N GLU A 130 4.81 -1.22 -1.09
CA GLU A 130 3.41 -1.45 -0.71
C GLU A 130 2.84 -2.71 -1.36
N LYS A 131 3.05 -2.88 -2.69
CA LYS A 131 2.67 -4.08 -3.44
C LYS A 131 3.33 -5.33 -2.88
N GLU A 132 4.63 -5.31 -2.69
CA GLU A 132 5.38 -6.49 -2.24
C GLU A 132 5.03 -6.89 -0.80
N ILE A 133 4.70 -5.93 0.09
CA ILE A 133 4.23 -6.24 1.45
C ILE A 133 2.97 -7.09 1.40
N ILE A 134 1.97 -6.67 0.64
CA ILE A 134 0.68 -7.37 0.60
C ILE A 134 0.79 -8.69 -0.16
N ASP A 135 1.49 -8.72 -1.29
CA ASP A 135 1.65 -9.95 -2.07
C ASP A 135 2.38 -11.04 -1.27
N HIS A 136 3.43 -10.64 -0.55
CA HIS A 136 4.11 -11.57 0.37
C HIS A 136 3.19 -12.01 1.51
N ALA A 137 2.41 -11.11 2.10
CA ALA A 137 1.49 -11.44 3.18
C ALA A 137 0.39 -12.43 2.74
N PHE A 138 -0.09 -12.34 1.50
CA PHE A 138 -1.01 -13.33 0.93
C PHE A 138 -0.32 -14.69 0.72
N LYS A 139 0.90 -14.71 0.17
CA LYS A 139 1.68 -15.94 -0.02
C LYS A 139 1.92 -16.68 1.31
N GLU A 140 2.20 -15.96 2.38
CA GLU A 140 2.42 -16.51 3.73
C GLU A 140 1.13 -16.80 4.51
N GLY A 141 -0.05 -16.45 3.98
CA GLY A 141 -1.33 -16.67 4.64
C GLY A 141 -1.57 -15.78 5.87
N TRP A 142 -0.91 -14.63 5.96
CA TRP A 142 -1.07 -13.70 7.08
C TRP A 142 -2.33 -12.84 6.97
N VAL A 143 -2.87 -12.70 5.76
CA VAL A 143 -4.11 -11.95 5.52
C VAL A 143 -5.29 -12.85 5.81
N VAL A 144 -5.84 -12.71 7.00
CA VAL A 144 -6.96 -13.51 7.50
C VAL A 144 -8.08 -12.60 8.01
N ALA A 145 -9.30 -13.13 8.07
CA ALA A 145 -10.43 -12.44 8.65
C ALA A 145 -10.15 -12.07 10.11
N GLN A 146 -10.36 -10.81 10.47
CA GLN A 146 -10.16 -10.28 11.82
C GLN A 146 -11.49 -9.76 12.37
N PRO A 147 -12.40 -10.64 12.84
CA PRO A 147 -13.64 -10.20 13.45
C PRO A 147 -13.36 -9.40 14.72
N PRO A 148 -14.16 -8.37 15.05
CA PRO A 148 -13.99 -7.61 16.28
C PRO A 148 -14.25 -8.48 17.49
N SER A 149 -13.53 -8.22 18.59
CA SER A 149 -13.69 -8.95 19.88
C SER A 149 -15.02 -8.69 20.55
N ALA A 150 -15.67 -7.57 20.29
CA ALA A 150 -16.97 -7.19 20.84
C ALA A 150 -17.80 -6.45 19.80
N ARG A 151 -19.12 -6.61 19.88
CA ARG A 151 -20.09 -5.89 19.04
C ARG A 151 -20.72 -4.72 19.79
N THR A 152 -20.87 -3.60 19.11
CA THR A 152 -21.46 -2.37 19.68
C THR A 152 -23.00 -2.41 19.74
N GLY A 153 -23.63 -3.39 19.09
CA GLY A 153 -25.08 -3.44 18.91
C GLY A 153 -25.66 -2.47 17.86
N LYS A 154 -24.80 -1.65 17.24
CA LYS A 154 -25.23 -0.71 16.18
C LYS A 154 -25.23 -1.40 14.81
N ASN A 155 -26.29 -1.15 14.02
CA ASN A 155 -26.38 -1.61 12.65
C ASN A 155 -26.07 -0.45 11.70
N VAL A 156 -25.25 -0.69 10.68
CA VAL A 156 -24.85 0.29 9.67
C VAL A 156 -25.07 -0.30 8.28
N ALA A 157 -25.75 0.45 7.44
CA ALA A 157 -25.91 0.13 6.02
C ALA A 157 -24.88 0.91 5.20
N VAL A 158 -24.14 0.21 4.35
CA VAL A 158 -23.24 0.80 3.36
C VAL A 158 -23.83 0.57 1.98
N ILE A 159 -24.08 1.65 1.26
CA ILE A 159 -24.68 1.59 -0.07
C ILE A 159 -23.59 1.67 -1.13
N GLY A 160 -23.42 0.58 -1.86
CA GLY A 160 -22.35 0.37 -2.84
C GLY A 160 -21.15 -0.38 -2.28
N SER A 161 -20.66 -1.35 -3.05
CA SER A 161 -19.50 -2.19 -2.70
C SER A 161 -18.24 -1.85 -3.49
N GLY A 162 -18.15 -0.64 -4.03
CA GLY A 162 -16.89 -0.15 -4.61
C GLY A 162 -15.79 0.00 -3.54
N PRO A 163 -14.56 0.38 -3.92
CA PRO A 163 -13.43 0.46 -2.98
C PRO A 163 -13.73 1.32 -1.76
N ALA A 164 -14.40 2.46 -1.92
CA ALA A 164 -14.77 3.32 -0.80
C ALA A 164 -15.78 2.66 0.15
N GLY A 165 -16.81 2.01 -0.39
CA GLY A 165 -17.82 1.30 0.39
C GLY A 165 -17.25 0.12 1.15
N LEU A 166 -16.41 -0.69 0.49
CA LEU A 166 -15.75 -1.83 1.13
C LEU A 166 -14.76 -1.37 2.21
N ALA A 167 -14.00 -0.28 1.98
CA ALA A 167 -13.11 0.27 2.99
C ALA A 167 -13.88 0.77 4.21
N ALA A 168 -14.97 1.51 4.00
CA ALA A 168 -15.84 1.95 5.09
C ALA A 168 -16.44 0.76 5.85
N ALA A 169 -16.95 -0.25 5.14
CA ALA A 169 -17.50 -1.46 5.74
C ALA A 169 -16.47 -2.22 6.59
N ALA A 170 -15.23 -2.37 6.08
CA ALA A 170 -14.14 -3.01 6.79
C ALA A 170 -13.81 -2.28 8.11
N GLN A 171 -13.67 -0.95 8.05
CA GLN A 171 -13.35 -0.14 9.23
C GLN A 171 -14.49 -0.13 10.26
N LEU A 172 -15.72 0.01 9.81
CA LEU A 172 -16.90 -0.04 10.69
C LEU A 172 -17.07 -1.41 11.35
N ASN A 173 -16.85 -2.49 10.59
CA ASN A 173 -16.87 -3.84 11.14
C ASN A 173 -15.74 -4.03 12.16
N LYS A 174 -14.53 -3.54 11.87
CA LYS A 174 -13.38 -3.57 12.81
C LYS A 174 -13.66 -2.80 14.08
N ALA A 175 -14.42 -1.70 14.00
CA ALA A 175 -14.90 -0.94 15.17
C ALA A 175 -16.03 -1.64 15.95
N GLY A 176 -16.49 -2.80 15.50
CA GLY A 176 -17.50 -3.61 16.21
C GLY A 176 -18.94 -3.42 15.75
N HIS A 177 -19.20 -2.61 14.74
CA HIS A 177 -20.56 -2.45 14.22
C HIS A 177 -21.03 -3.66 13.42
N MET A 178 -22.34 -3.89 13.37
CA MET A 178 -22.96 -4.83 12.42
C MET A 178 -23.13 -4.08 11.10
N VAL A 179 -22.41 -4.51 10.07
CA VAL A 179 -22.40 -3.82 8.77
C VAL A 179 -23.07 -4.68 7.72
N THR A 180 -24.00 -4.08 6.98
CA THR A 180 -24.60 -4.68 5.78
C THR A 180 -24.24 -3.82 4.58
N VAL A 181 -23.61 -4.44 3.57
CA VAL A 181 -23.30 -3.77 2.29
C VAL A 181 -24.37 -4.12 1.28
N TYR A 182 -24.95 -3.10 0.65
CA TYR A 182 -25.93 -3.25 -0.43
C TYR A 182 -25.28 -2.91 -1.77
N GLU A 183 -25.31 -3.86 -2.70
CA GLU A 183 -24.77 -3.70 -4.04
C GLU A 183 -25.86 -3.93 -5.08
N ARG A 184 -25.90 -3.07 -6.11
CA ARG A 184 -26.87 -3.19 -7.21
C ARG A 184 -26.44 -4.15 -8.32
N ALA A 185 -25.11 -4.35 -8.45
CA ALA A 185 -24.54 -5.24 -9.46
C ALA A 185 -24.58 -6.71 -8.97
N ASP A 186 -24.32 -7.63 -9.87
CA ASP A 186 -24.28 -9.09 -9.60
C ASP A 186 -23.07 -9.50 -8.77
N ARG A 187 -22.02 -8.65 -8.71
CA ARG A 187 -20.78 -8.88 -7.95
C ARG A 187 -20.38 -7.65 -7.14
N ILE A 188 -19.80 -7.91 -5.99
CA ILE A 188 -19.18 -6.88 -5.15
C ILE A 188 -17.87 -6.41 -5.76
N GLY A 189 -17.43 -5.20 -5.43
CA GLY A 189 -16.12 -4.65 -5.76
C GLY A 189 -16.15 -3.38 -6.60
N GLY A 190 -17.22 -3.12 -7.36
CA GLY A 190 -17.29 -1.97 -8.26
C GLY A 190 -16.11 -1.98 -9.24
N LEU A 191 -15.33 -0.89 -9.32
CA LEU A 191 -14.15 -0.82 -10.21
C LEU A 191 -13.04 -1.81 -9.85
N LEU A 192 -13.00 -2.35 -8.64
CA LEU A 192 -12.06 -3.43 -8.30
C LEU A 192 -12.39 -4.72 -9.05
N MET A 193 -13.63 -4.87 -9.52
CA MET A 193 -14.12 -6.05 -10.24
C MET A 193 -14.33 -5.78 -11.73
N TYR A 194 -14.78 -4.58 -12.07
CA TYR A 194 -15.19 -4.22 -13.43
C TYR A 194 -14.29 -3.17 -14.11
N GLY A 195 -13.23 -2.71 -13.41
CA GLY A 195 -12.26 -1.73 -13.90
C GLY A 195 -11.14 -2.28 -14.76
#